data_be5a07018ed09402eb04936d1be38987
#
_entry.id   be5a07018ed09402eb04936d1be38987
#
_cell.length_a   1.000
_cell.length_b   1.000
_cell.length_c   1.000
_cell.angle_alpha   90.00
_cell.angle_beta   90.00
_cell.angle_gamma   90.00
#
_symmetry.space_group_name_H-M   'P 1'
#
loop_
_entity.id
_entity.type
_entity.pdbx_description
1 polymer ?
#
loop_
_entity_poly.entity_id
_entity_poly.type
_entity_poly.pdbx_seq_one_letter_code
_entity_poly.pdbx_strand_id
1 'polypeptide(L)'
;MSALTRLGLDIVTPPVTPPSAAQAQTEEAFGFKWARRATYESPAFQAATRQWLLERYCGGDERVVAAWLGAGGKLILDAGCGAGNPALMLFGEHLKTNDYLGMDISSAMEVARRRFEEHGYPGDFLRADLMHAPIPDGSMDLVLSEGVLHHTDNTEAALAAITRKAKIGGRVMFYVYARKAPLREFADDHIREQLRGLTDSQAWDALLPLTRLGIALGELGATVDVPDDVPQLGIKKGRYDLQRLVYWHFCKLYYRPEFSEEEANHVNFDWYRPLNCHRHTPDEVRAWCERLNLAVERIDVQESGITVVAVKTE
;
A
#
# COMPACT_ATOMS: atom_id res chain seq x y z
N MET A 1 -20.66 -19.15 0.11
CA MET A 1 -20.94 -18.80 -1.33
C MET A 1 -19.76 -17.93 -1.72
N SER A 2 -19.22 -18.02 -2.95
CA SER A 2 -18.06 -17.18 -3.29
C SER A 2 -18.46 -15.70 -3.50
N ALA A 3 -17.52 -14.78 -3.37
CA ALA A 3 -17.77 -13.35 -3.58
C ALA A 3 -18.27 -13.09 -5.01
N LEU A 4 -17.65 -13.69 -6.02
CA LEU A 4 -18.07 -13.56 -7.41
C LEU A 4 -19.51 -14.05 -7.62
N THR A 5 -19.87 -15.20 -7.05
CA THR A 5 -21.24 -15.73 -7.14
C THR A 5 -22.27 -14.78 -6.48
N ARG A 6 -21.94 -14.20 -5.32
CA ARG A 6 -22.81 -13.21 -4.64
C ARG A 6 -23.00 -11.94 -5.44
N LEU A 7 -22.00 -11.55 -6.24
CA LEU A 7 -22.01 -10.35 -7.08
C LEU A 7 -22.65 -10.61 -8.45
N GLY A 8 -22.97 -11.88 -8.79
CA GLY A 8 -23.45 -12.25 -10.12
C GLY A 8 -22.40 -12.03 -11.21
N LEU A 9 -21.12 -12.11 -10.85
CA LEU A 9 -20.00 -11.94 -11.77
C LEU A 9 -19.55 -13.32 -12.28
N ASP A 10 -19.64 -13.51 -13.58
CA ASP A 10 -18.88 -14.56 -14.25
C ASP A 10 -17.41 -14.12 -14.40
N ILE A 11 -16.50 -15.11 -14.42
CA ILE A 11 -15.06 -14.86 -14.63
C ILE A 11 -14.85 -14.49 -16.12
N VAL A 12 -15.40 -13.38 -16.52
CA VAL A 12 -15.11 -12.77 -17.82
C VAL A 12 -14.15 -11.64 -17.56
N THR A 13 -12.94 -11.74 -18.10
CA THR A 13 -11.98 -10.64 -18.09
C THR A 13 -12.65 -9.44 -18.75
N PRO A 14 -12.92 -8.36 -18.00
CA PRO A 14 -13.54 -7.18 -18.62
C PRO A 14 -12.59 -6.64 -19.68
N PRO A 15 -13.13 -6.00 -20.76
CA PRO A 15 -12.29 -5.32 -21.73
C PRO A 15 -11.47 -4.26 -21.01
N VAL A 16 -10.16 -4.44 -20.99
CA VAL A 16 -9.24 -3.49 -20.37
C VAL A 16 -9.11 -2.32 -21.33
N THR A 17 -9.54 -1.13 -20.92
CA THR A 17 -9.11 0.10 -21.59
C THR A 17 -7.58 0.13 -21.49
N PRO A 18 -6.83 0.31 -22.60
CA PRO A 18 -5.39 0.33 -22.52
C PRO A 18 -4.93 1.34 -21.47
N PRO A 19 -4.11 0.94 -20.48
CA PRO A 19 -3.63 1.85 -19.47
C PRO A 19 -2.69 2.91 -20.08
N SER A 20 -2.51 4.05 -19.41
CA SER A 20 -1.46 4.98 -19.77
C SER A 20 -0.10 4.28 -19.75
N ALA A 21 0.90 4.83 -20.44
CA ALA A 21 2.26 4.28 -20.41
C ALA A 21 2.84 4.22 -18.97
N ALA A 22 2.49 5.20 -18.13
CA ALA A 22 2.91 5.23 -16.74
C ALA A 22 2.21 4.14 -15.91
N GLN A 23 0.91 3.94 -16.13
CA GLN A 23 0.15 2.88 -15.46
C GLN A 23 0.61 1.48 -15.90
N ALA A 24 0.90 1.28 -17.20
CA ALA A 24 1.43 0.00 -17.71
C ALA A 24 2.78 -0.35 -17.08
N GLN A 25 3.70 0.62 -17.02
CA GLN A 25 5.00 0.42 -16.36
C GLN A 25 4.84 0.14 -14.86
N THR A 26 3.93 0.84 -14.20
CA THR A 26 3.62 0.63 -12.78
C THR A 26 3.06 -0.79 -12.54
N GLU A 27 2.17 -1.28 -13.42
CA GLU A 27 1.67 -2.65 -13.41
C GLU A 27 2.81 -3.68 -13.52
N GLU A 28 3.71 -3.50 -14.49
CA GLU A 28 4.86 -4.39 -14.69
C GLU A 28 5.78 -4.40 -13.46
N ALA A 29 6.09 -3.24 -12.89
CA ALA A 29 6.93 -3.12 -11.71
C ALA A 29 6.34 -3.85 -10.50
N PHE A 30 5.05 -3.75 -10.25
CA PHE A 30 4.39 -4.49 -9.17
C PHE A 30 4.28 -5.99 -9.46
N GLY A 31 4.02 -6.40 -10.69
CA GLY A 31 4.08 -7.80 -11.10
C GLY A 31 5.45 -8.42 -10.82
N PHE A 32 6.53 -7.73 -11.21
CA PHE A 32 7.90 -8.14 -10.95
C PHE A 32 8.21 -8.22 -9.44
N LYS A 33 7.84 -7.20 -8.69
CA LYS A 33 8.06 -7.12 -7.25
C LYS A 33 7.39 -8.26 -6.50
N TRP A 34 6.11 -8.47 -6.71
CA TRP A 34 5.32 -9.46 -5.98
C TRP A 34 5.61 -10.92 -6.38
N ALA A 35 6.21 -11.16 -7.54
CA ALA A 35 6.72 -12.47 -7.91
C ALA A 35 7.93 -12.92 -7.06
N ARG A 36 8.64 -11.98 -6.42
CA ARG A 36 9.82 -12.22 -5.59
C ARG A 36 9.46 -12.56 -4.14
N ARG A 37 8.71 -13.62 -3.91
CA ARG A 37 8.14 -14.00 -2.60
C ARG A 37 9.16 -14.00 -1.46
N ALA A 38 10.39 -14.47 -1.71
CA ALA A 38 11.44 -14.51 -0.70
C ALA A 38 11.80 -13.14 -0.09
N THR A 39 11.45 -12.04 -0.76
CA THR A 39 11.77 -10.67 -0.31
C THR A 39 10.72 -10.06 0.62
N TYR A 40 9.65 -10.80 0.97
CA TYR A 40 8.59 -10.31 1.87
C TYR A 40 7.88 -11.40 2.69
N GLU A 41 8.35 -12.65 2.62
CA GLU A 41 7.72 -13.77 3.33
C GLU A 41 8.50 -14.24 4.55
N SER A 42 9.61 -13.59 4.92
CA SER A 42 10.28 -13.93 6.17
C SER A 42 9.39 -13.64 7.37
N PRO A 43 9.51 -14.40 8.46
CA PRO A 43 8.75 -14.13 9.70
C PRO A 43 8.95 -12.72 10.22
N ALA A 44 10.17 -12.18 10.10
CA ALA A 44 10.51 -10.83 10.54
C ALA A 44 9.77 -9.76 9.71
N PHE A 45 9.80 -9.89 8.38
CA PHE A 45 9.10 -8.97 7.49
C PHE A 45 7.59 -9.00 7.73
N GLN A 46 7.01 -10.20 7.85
CA GLN A 46 5.57 -10.36 8.06
C GLN A 46 5.13 -9.81 9.43
N ALA A 47 5.88 -10.09 10.49
CA ALA A 47 5.58 -9.55 11.82
C ALA A 47 5.65 -8.02 11.85
N ALA A 48 6.69 -7.43 11.26
CA ALA A 48 6.85 -5.98 11.19
C ALA A 48 5.73 -5.32 10.36
N THR A 49 5.37 -5.92 9.23
CA THR A 49 4.29 -5.40 8.37
C THR A 49 2.93 -5.53 9.05
N ARG A 50 2.65 -6.68 9.70
CA ARG A 50 1.41 -6.87 10.47
C ARG A 50 1.27 -5.85 11.58
N GLN A 51 2.32 -5.64 12.37
CA GLN A 51 2.33 -4.64 13.43
C GLN A 51 2.03 -3.25 12.88
N TRP A 52 2.71 -2.87 11.79
CA TRP A 52 2.51 -1.58 11.14
C TRP A 52 1.08 -1.37 10.60
N LEU A 53 0.47 -2.41 10.01
CA LEU A 53 -0.93 -2.37 9.56
C LEU A 53 -1.90 -2.20 10.73
N LEU A 54 -1.72 -2.97 11.82
CA LEU A 54 -2.57 -2.89 13.00
C LEU A 54 -2.47 -1.51 13.67
N GLU A 55 -1.29 -0.96 13.82
CA GLU A 55 -1.11 0.38 14.39
C GLU A 55 -1.86 1.44 13.59
N ARG A 56 -1.73 1.43 12.28
CA ARG A 56 -2.34 2.44 11.41
C ARG A 56 -3.86 2.32 11.29
N TYR A 57 -4.35 1.12 11.01
CA TYR A 57 -5.78 0.91 10.80
C TYR A 57 -6.57 0.76 12.10
N CYS A 58 -5.98 0.17 13.12
CA CYS A 58 -6.68 -0.27 14.32
C CYS A 58 -6.15 0.37 15.62
N GLY A 59 -5.12 1.24 15.55
CA GLY A 59 -4.48 1.78 16.77
C GLY A 59 -3.77 0.72 17.60
N GLY A 60 -3.33 -0.38 16.98
CA GLY A 60 -2.70 -1.52 17.64
C GLY A 60 -3.67 -2.52 18.28
N ASP A 61 -4.99 -2.32 18.17
CA ASP A 61 -5.98 -3.18 18.79
C ASP A 61 -6.66 -4.11 17.77
N GLU A 62 -6.33 -5.40 17.82
CA GLU A 62 -6.92 -6.42 16.93
C GLU A 62 -8.43 -6.61 17.10
N ARG A 63 -9.00 -6.24 18.27
CA ARG A 63 -10.43 -6.31 18.50
C ARG A 63 -11.23 -5.41 17.57
N VAL A 64 -10.62 -4.40 17.01
CA VAL A 64 -11.21 -3.50 16.01
C VAL A 64 -11.57 -4.29 14.74
N VAL A 65 -10.68 -5.16 14.28
CA VAL A 65 -10.95 -6.04 13.12
C VAL A 65 -12.10 -6.99 13.41
N ALA A 66 -12.12 -7.57 14.62
CA ALA A 66 -13.23 -8.43 15.06
C ALA A 66 -14.56 -7.68 15.11
N ALA A 67 -14.57 -6.40 15.50
CA ALA A 67 -15.78 -5.56 15.46
C ALA A 67 -16.28 -5.33 14.03
N TRP A 68 -15.39 -5.25 13.06
CA TRP A 68 -15.78 -5.07 11.64
C TRP A 68 -16.28 -6.34 10.97
N LEU A 69 -15.65 -7.49 11.25
CA LEU A 69 -15.79 -8.73 10.49
C LEU A 69 -16.30 -9.94 11.30
N GLY A 70 -16.30 -9.84 12.63
CA GLY A 70 -16.51 -10.98 13.52
C GLY A 70 -17.91 -11.63 13.42
N ALA A 71 -18.93 -10.88 12.96
CA ALA A 71 -20.25 -11.43 12.69
C ALA A 71 -20.29 -12.37 11.47
N GLY A 72 -19.28 -12.28 10.60
CA GLY A 72 -19.22 -13.02 9.34
C GLY A 72 -20.20 -12.53 8.27
N GLY A 73 -20.16 -13.16 7.10
CA GLY A 73 -21.08 -12.90 5.99
C GLY A 73 -20.88 -11.57 5.27
N LYS A 74 -19.77 -10.85 5.52
CA LYS A 74 -19.43 -9.60 4.86
C LYS A 74 -18.81 -9.85 3.49
N LEU A 75 -19.06 -8.94 2.55
CA LEU A 75 -18.34 -8.83 1.27
C LEU A 75 -17.18 -7.85 1.43
N ILE A 76 -15.97 -8.33 1.22
CA ILE A 76 -14.71 -7.56 1.32
C ILE A 76 -14.12 -7.42 -0.08
N LEU A 77 -13.85 -6.18 -0.49
CA LEU A 77 -13.03 -5.87 -1.66
C LEU A 77 -11.66 -5.42 -1.21
N ASP A 78 -10.61 -6.07 -1.73
CA ASP A 78 -9.22 -5.60 -1.65
C ASP A 78 -8.83 -5.04 -3.01
N ALA A 79 -8.93 -3.72 -3.16
CA ALA A 79 -8.71 -2.99 -4.40
C ALA A 79 -7.22 -2.67 -4.56
N GLY A 80 -6.54 -3.46 -5.38
CA GLY A 80 -5.09 -3.51 -5.54
C GLY A 80 -4.48 -4.51 -4.55
N CYS A 81 -4.98 -5.74 -4.52
CA CYS A 81 -4.59 -6.74 -3.52
C CYS A 81 -3.11 -7.17 -3.61
N GLY A 82 -2.42 -6.89 -4.73
CA GLY A 82 -1.04 -7.35 -4.94
C GLY A 82 -0.91 -8.86 -4.66
N ALA A 83 0.02 -9.23 -3.78
CA ALA A 83 0.19 -10.61 -3.31
C ALA A 83 -0.70 -10.98 -2.11
N GLY A 84 -1.72 -10.20 -1.79
CA GLY A 84 -2.68 -10.47 -0.70
C GLY A 84 -2.13 -10.22 0.71
N ASN A 85 -0.94 -9.62 0.84
CA ASN A 85 -0.30 -9.40 2.14
C ASN A 85 -1.17 -8.64 3.14
N PRO A 86 -1.75 -7.46 2.80
CA PRO A 86 -2.51 -6.70 3.78
C PRO A 86 -3.71 -7.46 4.30
N ALA A 87 -4.45 -8.14 3.44
CA ALA A 87 -5.64 -8.90 3.83
C ALA A 87 -5.29 -10.10 4.71
N LEU A 88 -4.27 -10.89 4.32
CA LEU A 88 -3.81 -12.05 5.11
C LEU A 88 -3.37 -11.62 6.51
N MET A 89 -2.64 -10.51 6.63
CA MET A 89 -2.10 -10.03 7.90
C MET A 89 -3.11 -9.32 8.77
N LEU A 90 -4.02 -8.53 8.17
CA LEU A 90 -4.99 -7.72 8.92
C LEU A 90 -6.24 -8.51 9.27
N PHE A 91 -6.77 -9.31 8.33
CA PHE A 91 -8.04 -10.00 8.50
C PHE A 91 -7.89 -11.44 9.00
N GLY A 92 -6.80 -12.15 8.63
CA GLY A 92 -6.47 -13.48 9.16
C GLY A 92 -7.66 -14.45 9.17
N GLU A 93 -7.95 -15.04 10.33
CA GLU A 93 -9.04 -16.02 10.51
C GLU A 93 -10.44 -15.49 10.13
N HIS A 94 -10.64 -14.18 10.12
CA HIS A 94 -11.93 -13.60 9.70
C HIS A 94 -12.21 -13.83 8.21
N LEU A 95 -11.19 -14.13 7.39
CA LEU A 95 -11.36 -14.51 5.99
C LEU A 95 -12.15 -15.81 5.82
N LYS A 96 -12.19 -16.71 6.84
CA LYS A 96 -12.94 -17.96 6.78
C LYS A 96 -14.47 -17.79 6.82
N THR A 97 -14.91 -16.69 7.38
CA THR A 97 -16.36 -16.43 7.62
C THR A 97 -16.91 -15.28 6.79
N ASN A 98 -16.06 -14.62 5.99
CA ASN A 98 -16.40 -13.50 5.12
C ASN A 98 -16.03 -13.84 3.67
N ASP A 99 -16.72 -13.23 2.71
CA ASP A 99 -16.45 -13.44 1.29
C ASP A 99 -15.47 -12.37 0.78
N TYR A 100 -14.25 -12.79 0.45
CA TYR A 100 -13.17 -11.92 0.01
C TYR A 100 -13.05 -11.91 -1.51
N LEU A 101 -12.90 -10.73 -2.09
CA LEU A 101 -12.57 -10.49 -3.49
C LEU A 101 -11.29 -9.65 -3.56
N GLY A 102 -10.18 -10.26 -3.97
CA GLY A 102 -8.95 -9.56 -4.32
C GLY A 102 -8.99 -9.11 -5.78
N MET A 103 -8.69 -7.86 -6.02
CA MET A 103 -8.61 -7.30 -7.37
C MET A 103 -7.29 -6.58 -7.57
N ASP A 104 -6.60 -6.89 -8.68
CA ASP A 104 -5.36 -6.20 -9.05
C ASP A 104 -5.25 -6.09 -10.58
N ILE A 105 -4.62 -5.03 -11.07
CA ILE A 105 -4.37 -4.84 -12.50
C ILE A 105 -3.26 -5.78 -12.99
N SER A 106 -2.30 -6.10 -12.15
CA SER A 106 -1.13 -6.91 -12.45
C SER A 106 -1.39 -8.42 -12.26
N SER A 107 -0.43 -9.24 -12.67
CA SER A 107 -0.42 -10.68 -12.40
C SER A 107 -0.18 -11.04 -10.93
N ALA A 108 0.07 -10.08 -10.06
CA ALA A 108 0.30 -10.31 -8.63
C ALA A 108 -0.90 -10.97 -7.94
N MET A 109 -2.13 -10.75 -8.43
CA MET A 109 -3.34 -11.41 -7.92
C MET A 109 -3.26 -12.96 -8.01
N GLU A 110 -2.49 -13.51 -8.96
CA GLU A 110 -2.25 -14.95 -9.04
C GLU A 110 -1.36 -15.45 -7.88
N VAL A 111 -0.43 -14.60 -7.43
CA VAL A 111 0.37 -14.87 -6.24
C VAL A 111 -0.52 -14.83 -5.00
N ALA A 112 -1.40 -13.82 -4.90
CA ALA A 112 -2.37 -13.72 -3.81
C ALA A 112 -3.27 -14.96 -3.72
N ARG A 113 -3.83 -15.42 -4.85
CA ARG A 113 -4.67 -16.61 -4.90
C ARG A 113 -3.96 -17.84 -4.32
N ARG A 114 -2.74 -18.12 -4.77
CA ARG A 114 -1.95 -19.25 -4.26
C ARG A 114 -1.67 -19.12 -2.76
N ARG A 115 -1.34 -17.93 -2.28
CA ARG A 115 -1.08 -17.70 -0.86
C ARG A 115 -2.33 -17.90 0.01
N PHE A 116 -3.50 -17.47 -0.47
CA PHE A 116 -4.76 -17.76 0.21
C PHE A 116 -5.01 -19.27 0.31
N GLU A 117 -4.80 -20.01 -0.78
CA GLU A 117 -4.88 -21.48 -0.82
C GLU A 117 -3.89 -22.13 0.20
N GLU A 118 -2.62 -21.67 0.20
CA GLU A 118 -1.58 -22.13 1.14
C GLU A 118 -1.95 -21.91 2.61
N HIS A 119 -2.64 -20.80 2.92
CA HIS A 119 -3.12 -20.48 4.27
C HIS A 119 -4.48 -21.11 4.60
N GLY A 120 -5.12 -21.78 3.66
CA GLY A 120 -6.45 -22.39 3.84
C GLY A 120 -7.58 -21.36 3.96
N TYR A 121 -7.42 -20.19 3.37
CA TYR A 121 -8.44 -19.15 3.34
C TYR A 121 -9.19 -19.13 2.01
N PRO A 122 -10.54 -19.03 2.02
CA PRO A 122 -11.29 -18.83 0.80
C PRO A 122 -11.09 -17.40 0.26
N GLY A 123 -11.13 -17.25 -1.06
CA GLY A 123 -11.09 -15.95 -1.71
C GLY A 123 -11.27 -16.08 -3.21
N ASP A 124 -11.93 -15.11 -3.79
CA ASP A 124 -12.00 -14.93 -5.23
C ASP A 124 -11.00 -13.85 -5.67
N PHE A 125 -10.50 -13.98 -6.91
CA PHE A 125 -9.49 -13.06 -7.42
C PHE A 125 -9.81 -12.65 -8.84
N LEU A 126 -9.73 -11.34 -9.12
CA LEU A 126 -10.07 -10.73 -10.38
C LEU A 126 -8.93 -9.86 -10.89
N ARG A 127 -8.47 -10.07 -12.12
CA ARG A 127 -7.56 -9.15 -12.78
C ARG A 127 -8.36 -8.04 -13.44
N ALA A 128 -8.32 -6.84 -12.89
CA ALA A 128 -9.02 -5.68 -13.41
C ALA A 128 -8.39 -4.36 -12.95
N ASP A 129 -8.58 -3.32 -13.77
CA ASP A 129 -8.29 -1.95 -13.37
C ASP A 129 -9.37 -1.47 -12.39
N LEU A 130 -8.94 -0.93 -11.23
CA LEU A 130 -9.85 -0.42 -10.21
C LEU A 130 -10.74 0.74 -10.70
N MET A 131 -10.28 1.51 -11.69
CA MET A 131 -11.07 2.58 -12.31
C MET A 131 -12.28 2.04 -13.10
N HIS A 132 -12.16 0.81 -13.61
CA HIS A 132 -13.16 0.15 -14.47
C HIS A 132 -13.61 -1.20 -13.90
N ALA A 133 -13.52 -1.36 -12.57
CA ALA A 133 -13.88 -2.61 -11.90
C ALA A 133 -15.33 -3.02 -12.24
N PRO A 134 -15.56 -4.27 -12.72
CA PRO A 134 -16.89 -4.75 -13.08
C PRO A 134 -17.77 -5.08 -11.86
N ILE A 135 -17.44 -4.57 -10.71
CA ILE A 135 -18.11 -4.77 -9.45
C ILE A 135 -19.30 -3.80 -9.34
N PRO A 136 -20.51 -4.26 -9.00
CA PRO A 136 -21.66 -3.38 -8.83
C PRO A 136 -21.41 -2.32 -7.74
N ASP A 137 -21.84 -1.09 -8.00
CA ASP A 137 -21.77 -0.02 -7.01
C ASP A 137 -22.66 -0.36 -5.80
N GLY A 138 -22.25 0.05 -4.61
CA GLY A 138 -22.99 -0.19 -3.37
C GLY A 138 -23.10 -1.66 -2.97
N SER A 139 -22.16 -2.52 -3.38
CA SER A 139 -22.23 -3.96 -3.10
C SER A 139 -21.34 -4.43 -1.94
N MET A 140 -20.27 -3.70 -1.61
CA MET A 140 -19.26 -4.11 -0.66
C MET A 140 -19.53 -3.61 0.76
N ASP A 141 -19.36 -4.48 1.75
CA ASP A 141 -19.45 -4.11 3.17
C ASP A 141 -18.15 -3.43 3.65
N LEU A 142 -17.01 -3.84 3.08
CA LEU A 142 -15.70 -3.27 3.36
C LEU A 142 -14.88 -3.21 2.07
N VAL A 143 -14.22 -2.07 1.86
CA VAL A 143 -13.26 -1.85 0.77
C VAL A 143 -11.93 -1.48 1.40
N LEU A 144 -10.88 -2.27 1.11
CA LEU A 144 -9.50 -2.00 1.47
C LEU A 144 -8.71 -1.60 0.22
N SER A 145 -7.83 -0.61 0.34
CA SER A 145 -6.85 -0.26 -0.71
C SER A 145 -5.54 0.18 -0.06
N GLU A 146 -4.69 -0.78 0.22
CA GLU A 146 -3.44 -0.58 0.94
C GLU A 146 -2.27 -0.39 -0.01
N GLY A 147 -1.71 0.83 -0.06
CA GLY A 147 -0.51 1.10 -0.85
C GLY A 147 -0.74 1.14 -2.37
N VAL A 148 -1.94 1.51 -2.84
CA VAL A 148 -2.35 1.37 -4.24
C VAL A 148 -2.69 2.69 -4.90
N LEU A 149 -3.59 3.49 -4.32
CA LEU A 149 -4.23 4.63 -4.98
C LEU A 149 -3.24 5.66 -5.51
N HIS A 150 -2.15 5.89 -4.79
CA HIS A 150 -1.08 6.81 -5.18
C HIS A 150 -0.18 6.27 -6.31
N HIS A 151 -0.41 5.03 -6.74
CA HIS A 151 0.21 4.39 -7.89
C HIS A 151 -0.72 4.32 -9.12
N THR A 152 -1.84 5.03 -9.09
CA THR A 152 -2.72 5.22 -10.24
C THR A 152 -2.44 6.56 -10.93
N ASP A 153 -2.94 6.75 -12.14
CA ASP A 153 -2.79 8.01 -12.87
C ASP A 153 -3.43 9.21 -12.14
N ASN A 154 -4.45 8.96 -11.30
CA ASN A 154 -5.10 9.98 -10.47
C ASN A 154 -5.63 9.37 -9.17
N THR A 155 -4.98 9.71 -8.06
CA THR A 155 -5.27 9.16 -6.74
C THR A 155 -6.71 9.44 -6.27
N GLU A 156 -7.21 10.67 -6.44
CA GLU A 156 -8.57 11.03 -6.01
C GLU A 156 -9.64 10.33 -6.85
N ALA A 157 -9.45 10.27 -8.17
CA ALA A 157 -10.37 9.55 -9.05
C ALA A 157 -10.40 8.06 -8.73
N ALA A 158 -9.25 7.47 -8.39
CA ALA A 158 -9.15 6.09 -7.97
C ALA A 158 -9.87 5.85 -6.62
N LEU A 159 -9.70 6.75 -5.65
CA LEU A 159 -10.44 6.70 -4.39
C LEU A 159 -11.96 6.79 -4.64
N ALA A 160 -12.41 7.70 -5.51
CA ALA A 160 -13.81 7.82 -5.87
C ALA A 160 -14.36 6.54 -6.52
N ALA A 161 -13.56 5.90 -7.40
CA ALA A 161 -13.97 4.66 -8.06
C ALA A 161 -14.20 3.52 -7.06
N ILE A 162 -13.31 3.31 -6.10
CA ILE A 162 -13.48 2.25 -5.10
C ILE A 162 -14.54 2.61 -4.05
N THR A 163 -14.70 3.89 -3.70
CA THR A 163 -15.74 4.36 -2.76
C THR A 163 -17.15 4.06 -3.29
N ARG A 164 -17.37 4.18 -4.61
CA ARG A 164 -18.66 3.80 -5.19
C ARG A 164 -19.02 2.33 -4.94
N LYS A 165 -18.04 1.45 -4.81
CA LYS A 165 -18.27 0.00 -4.57
C LYS A 165 -18.78 -0.28 -3.16
N ALA A 166 -18.43 0.56 -2.19
CA ALA A 166 -18.93 0.43 -0.82
C ALA A 166 -20.43 0.72 -0.73
N LYS A 167 -21.15 -0.06 0.09
CA LYS A 167 -22.52 0.23 0.53
C LYS A 167 -22.58 1.53 1.31
N ILE A 168 -23.73 2.16 1.38
CA ILE A 168 -24.01 3.17 2.42
C ILE A 168 -23.89 2.43 3.78
N GLY A 169 -23.16 3.02 4.72
CA GLY A 169 -22.74 2.37 5.97
C GLY A 169 -21.58 1.39 5.83
N GLY A 170 -21.10 1.13 4.61
CA GLY A 170 -19.91 0.31 4.34
C GLY A 170 -18.61 1.07 4.66
N ARG A 171 -17.59 0.30 5.02
CA ARG A 171 -16.30 0.87 5.43
C ARG A 171 -15.35 0.95 4.24
N VAL A 172 -14.65 2.09 4.10
CA VAL A 172 -13.59 2.33 3.13
C VAL A 172 -12.30 2.59 3.91
N MET A 173 -11.28 1.79 3.62
CA MET A 173 -9.98 1.80 4.28
C MET A 173 -8.91 1.97 3.22
N PHE A 174 -8.05 2.98 3.37
CA PHE A 174 -6.98 3.19 2.40
C PHE A 174 -5.73 3.83 3.00
N TYR A 175 -4.61 3.64 2.31
CA TYR A 175 -3.35 4.28 2.62
C TYR A 175 -2.76 4.92 1.37
N VAL A 176 -2.29 6.16 1.51
CA VAL A 176 -1.57 6.89 0.47
C VAL A 176 -0.28 7.50 1.00
N TYR A 177 0.70 7.73 0.13
CA TYR A 177 1.97 8.32 0.53
C TYR A 177 1.81 9.78 0.95
N ALA A 178 2.43 10.14 2.09
CA ALA A 178 2.55 11.53 2.53
C ALA A 178 3.66 12.24 1.74
N ARG A 179 3.48 13.54 1.50
CA ARG A 179 4.52 14.43 0.98
C ARG A 179 5.69 14.47 1.97
N LYS A 180 6.90 14.42 1.44
CA LYS A 180 8.12 14.36 2.24
C LYS A 180 8.75 15.76 2.43
N ALA A 181 9.84 15.81 3.18
CA ALA A 181 10.68 16.99 3.30
C ALA A 181 11.20 17.44 1.93
N PRO A 182 11.40 18.76 1.69
CA PRO A 182 11.68 19.29 0.35
C PRO A 182 12.90 18.65 -0.33
N LEU A 183 14.00 18.49 0.40
CA LEU A 183 15.20 17.88 -0.17
C LEU A 183 14.97 16.40 -0.51
N ARG A 184 14.21 15.70 0.32
CA ARG A 184 13.86 14.31 0.07
C ARG A 184 12.99 14.15 -1.18
N GLU A 185 11.98 14.99 -1.38
CA GLU A 185 11.18 15.00 -2.61
C GLU A 185 12.07 15.15 -3.84
N PHE A 186 12.99 16.12 -3.80
CA PHE A 186 13.93 16.35 -4.90
C PHE A 186 14.88 15.16 -5.15
N ALA A 187 15.49 14.62 -4.10
CA ALA A 187 16.43 13.50 -4.21
C ALA A 187 15.74 12.22 -4.68
N ASP A 188 14.55 11.93 -4.13
CA ASP A 188 13.78 10.74 -4.51
C ASP A 188 13.31 10.84 -5.98
N ASP A 189 12.89 12.02 -6.46
CA ASP A 189 12.50 12.20 -7.86
C ASP A 189 13.70 12.13 -8.81
N HIS A 190 14.86 12.63 -8.41
CA HIS A 190 16.11 12.46 -9.16
C HIS A 190 16.48 10.98 -9.31
N ILE A 191 16.42 10.20 -8.24
CA ILE A 191 16.70 8.75 -8.27
C ILE A 191 15.71 8.04 -9.20
N ARG A 192 14.42 8.35 -9.14
CA ARG A 192 13.42 7.79 -10.06
C ARG A 192 13.72 8.06 -11.52
N GLU A 193 14.15 9.26 -11.84
CA GLU A 193 14.52 9.62 -13.21
C GLU A 193 15.69 8.78 -13.72
N GLN A 194 16.68 8.47 -12.87
CA GLN A 194 17.81 7.60 -13.24
C GLN A 194 17.35 6.14 -13.53
N LEU A 195 16.21 5.71 -12.99
CA LEU A 195 15.67 4.36 -13.20
C LEU A 195 14.69 4.26 -14.38
N ARG A 196 14.26 5.39 -14.95
CA ARG A 196 13.13 5.43 -15.91
C ARG A 196 13.36 4.55 -17.14
N GLY A 197 14.55 4.54 -17.70
CA GLY A 197 14.89 3.78 -18.92
C GLY A 197 15.32 2.33 -18.69
N LEU A 198 15.32 1.86 -17.43
CA LEU A 198 15.79 0.52 -17.09
C LEU A 198 14.65 -0.49 -17.12
N THR A 199 14.97 -1.77 -17.35
CA THR A 199 14.07 -2.87 -17.05
C THR A 199 13.91 -3.02 -15.54
N ASP A 200 12.88 -3.74 -15.09
CA ASP A 200 12.65 -3.93 -13.64
C ASP A 200 13.80 -4.66 -12.95
N SER A 201 14.40 -5.65 -13.62
CA SER A 201 15.60 -6.33 -13.10
C SER A 201 16.79 -5.37 -12.99
N GLN A 202 17.05 -4.57 -14.03
CA GLN A 202 18.12 -3.57 -13.99
C GLN A 202 17.89 -2.51 -12.92
N ALA A 203 16.63 -2.06 -12.73
CA ALA A 203 16.28 -1.11 -11.68
C ALA A 203 16.44 -1.71 -10.29
N TRP A 204 16.11 -3.00 -10.12
CA TRP A 204 16.35 -3.73 -8.87
C TRP A 204 17.84 -3.75 -8.52
N ASP A 205 18.70 -4.10 -9.47
CA ASP A 205 20.15 -4.16 -9.28
C ASP A 205 20.75 -2.77 -9.07
N ALA A 206 20.25 -1.76 -9.78
CA ALA A 206 20.70 -0.36 -9.64
C ALA A 206 20.36 0.23 -8.25
N LEU A 207 19.34 -0.28 -7.55
CA LEU A 207 18.98 0.15 -6.20
C LEU A 207 19.79 -0.54 -5.09
N LEU A 208 20.46 -1.66 -5.35
CA LEU A 208 21.26 -2.37 -4.34
C LEU A 208 22.35 -1.49 -3.68
N PRO A 209 23.13 -0.68 -4.41
CA PRO A 209 24.11 0.22 -3.78
C PRO A 209 23.46 1.21 -2.80
N LEU A 210 22.29 1.76 -3.15
CA LEU A 210 21.53 2.65 -2.28
C LEU A 210 21.03 1.91 -1.02
N THR A 211 20.56 0.69 -1.18
CA THR A 211 20.13 -0.18 -0.09
C THR A 211 21.30 -0.49 0.85
N ARG A 212 22.46 -0.86 0.31
CA ARG A 212 23.69 -1.12 1.09
C ARG A 212 24.17 0.10 1.85
N LEU A 213 24.06 1.30 1.26
CA LEU A 213 24.34 2.54 1.97
C LEU A 213 23.39 2.73 3.15
N GLY A 214 22.10 2.43 2.99
CA GLY A 214 21.13 2.49 4.08
C GLY A 214 21.45 1.52 5.22
N ILE A 215 21.85 0.29 4.87
CA ILE A 215 22.30 -0.72 5.84
C ILE A 215 23.56 -0.24 6.57
N ALA A 216 24.58 0.20 5.84
CA ALA A 216 25.82 0.68 6.43
C ALA A 216 25.62 1.85 7.41
N LEU A 217 24.73 2.80 7.06
CA LEU A 217 24.36 3.91 7.95
C LEU A 217 23.62 3.42 9.20
N GLY A 218 22.74 2.43 9.05
CA GLY A 218 21.99 1.87 10.18
C GLY A 218 22.87 1.07 11.13
N GLU A 219 23.81 0.28 10.61
CA GLU A 219 24.76 -0.52 11.38
C GLU A 219 25.73 0.34 12.22
N LEU A 220 25.96 1.60 11.83
CA LEU A 220 26.73 2.52 12.64
C LEU A 220 26.11 2.75 14.02
N GLY A 221 24.79 2.66 14.16
CA GLY A 221 24.07 2.95 15.42
C GLY A 221 24.31 4.38 15.92
N ALA A 222 24.71 5.29 15.03
CA ALA A 222 25.10 6.64 15.39
C ALA A 222 23.89 7.55 15.59
N THR A 223 23.99 8.48 16.51
CA THR A 223 23.00 9.55 16.70
C THR A 223 23.61 10.92 16.46
N VAL A 224 22.78 11.86 16.04
CA VAL A 224 23.16 13.27 15.86
C VAL A 224 22.20 14.16 16.64
N ASP A 225 22.75 15.14 17.35
CA ASP A 225 21.98 16.18 18.01
C ASP A 225 21.87 17.38 17.08
N VAL A 226 20.64 17.68 16.64
CA VAL A 226 20.32 18.88 15.84
C VAL A 226 20.01 20.01 16.80
N PRO A 227 20.88 21.04 16.91
CA PRO A 227 20.77 22.04 17.98
C PRO A 227 19.62 23.01 17.79
N ASP A 228 19.22 23.28 16.55
CA ASP A 228 18.17 24.22 16.18
C ASP A 228 17.30 23.63 15.06
N ASP A 229 16.07 24.17 14.90
CA ASP A 229 15.23 23.84 13.74
C ASP A 229 15.95 24.25 12.42
N VAL A 230 15.89 23.36 11.41
CA VAL A 230 16.39 23.61 10.06
C VAL A 230 15.21 23.61 9.08
N PRO A 231 14.46 24.73 8.98
CA PRO A 231 13.22 24.79 8.20
C PRO A 231 13.42 24.47 6.73
N GLN A 232 14.58 24.81 6.15
CA GLN A 232 14.93 24.56 4.75
C GLN A 232 14.97 23.07 4.41
N LEU A 233 15.19 22.20 5.39
CA LEU A 233 15.23 20.75 5.26
C LEU A 233 14.02 20.06 5.92
N GLY A 234 13.16 20.83 6.58
CA GLY A 234 12.04 20.29 7.35
C GLY A 234 12.49 19.51 8.59
N ILE A 235 13.70 19.76 9.10
CA ILE A 235 14.27 19.08 10.27
C ILE A 235 13.97 19.91 11.52
N LYS A 236 13.41 19.26 12.55
CA LYS A 236 13.21 19.88 13.85
C LYS A 236 14.44 19.70 14.75
N LYS A 237 14.63 20.63 15.68
CA LYS A 237 15.56 20.45 16.80
C LYS A 237 15.28 19.14 17.54
N GLY A 238 16.32 18.37 17.83
CA GLY A 238 16.18 17.11 18.56
C GLY A 238 17.33 16.15 18.33
N ARG A 239 17.25 15.00 18.99
CA ARG A 239 18.19 13.90 18.80
C ARG A 239 17.61 12.87 17.85
N TYR A 240 18.38 12.51 16.84
CA TYR A 240 17.97 11.59 15.78
C TYR A 240 18.94 10.42 15.68
N ASP A 241 18.43 9.25 15.38
CA ASP A 241 19.22 8.21 14.74
C ASP A 241 19.69 8.72 13.37
N LEU A 242 20.97 8.55 13.06
CA LEU A 242 21.58 9.12 11.84
C LEU A 242 20.93 8.53 10.56
N GLN A 243 20.70 7.22 10.53
CA GLN A 243 20.07 6.58 9.37
C GLN A 243 18.63 7.09 9.18
N ARG A 244 17.86 7.26 10.27
CA ARG A 244 16.50 7.79 10.20
C ARG A 244 16.46 9.25 9.79
N LEU A 245 17.43 10.07 10.24
CA LEU A 245 17.55 11.45 9.79
C LEU A 245 17.78 11.53 8.28
N VAL A 246 18.70 10.73 7.75
CA VAL A 246 18.96 10.65 6.31
C VAL A 246 17.74 10.11 5.58
N TYR A 247 17.14 9.04 6.07
CA TYR A 247 15.96 8.40 5.48
C TYR A 247 14.76 9.36 5.35
N TRP A 248 14.47 10.15 6.37
CA TRP A 248 13.29 11.01 6.35
C TRP A 248 13.50 12.35 5.65
N HIS A 249 14.72 12.88 5.64
CA HIS A 249 14.96 14.25 5.18
C HIS A 249 15.82 14.37 3.92
N PHE A 250 16.56 13.31 3.50
CA PHE A 250 17.47 13.40 2.37
C PHE A 250 17.06 12.48 1.21
N CYS A 251 16.99 11.17 1.41
CA CYS A 251 16.51 10.21 0.41
C CYS A 251 16.11 8.89 1.08
N LYS A 252 15.21 8.12 0.43
CA LYS A 252 14.82 6.82 0.95
C LYS A 252 15.95 5.80 0.74
N LEU A 253 16.58 5.43 1.86
CA LEU A 253 17.47 4.27 1.94
C LEU A 253 17.02 3.44 3.13
N TYR A 254 16.16 2.47 2.82
CA TYR A 254 15.47 1.71 3.84
C TYR A 254 16.41 0.78 4.60
N TYR A 255 16.24 0.74 5.91
CA TYR A 255 16.95 -0.15 6.81
C TYR A 255 16.06 -0.57 7.99
N ARG A 256 16.12 -1.83 8.32
CA ARG A 256 15.74 -2.44 9.58
C ARG A 256 16.72 -3.54 9.93
N PRO A 257 17.18 -3.66 11.19
CA PRO A 257 18.19 -4.65 11.56
C PRO A 257 17.72 -6.10 11.39
N GLU A 258 16.41 -6.33 11.43
CA GLU A 258 15.79 -7.64 11.25
C GLU A 258 15.56 -8.04 9.78
N PHE A 259 15.81 -7.12 8.81
CA PHE A 259 15.58 -7.36 7.39
C PHE A 259 16.88 -7.71 6.67
N SER A 260 16.79 -8.66 5.74
CA SER A 260 17.86 -8.95 4.78
C SER A 260 18.05 -7.80 3.77
N GLU A 261 19.17 -7.80 3.05
CA GLU A 261 19.43 -6.84 1.97
C GLU A 261 18.31 -6.88 0.90
N GLU A 262 17.85 -8.08 0.53
CA GLU A 262 16.78 -8.28 -0.46
C GLU A 262 15.44 -7.72 0.02
N GLU A 263 15.10 -7.89 1.30
CA GLU A 263 13.89 -7.34 1.90
C GLU A 263 13.95 -5.80 1.99
N ALA A 264 15.10 -5.25 2.37
CA ALA A 264 15.32 -3.82 2.36
C ALA A 264 15.24 -3.23 0.94
N ASN A 265 15.82 -3.93 -0.05
CA ASN A 265 15.74 -3.54 -1.46
C ASN A 265 14.32 -3.62 -2.02
N HIS A 266 13.51 -4.60 -1.60
CA HIS A 266 12.09 -4.69 -1.93
C HIS A 266 11.33 -3.41 -1.52
N VAL A 267 11.60 -2.87 -0.33
CA VAL A 267 10.97 -1.64 0.17
C VAL A 267 11.47 -0.40 -0.59
N ASN A 268 12.73 -0.37 -1.00
CA ASN A 268 13.28 0.70 -1.84
C ASN A 268 12.72 0.64 -3.27
N PHE A 269 12.62 -0.54 -3.86
CA PHE A 269 12.07 -0.77 -5.19
C PHE A 269 10.60 -0.29 -5.28
N ASP A 270 9.78 -0.62 -4.29
CA ASP A 270 8.40 -0.17 -4.17
C ASP A 270 8.24 1.37 -4.29
N TRP A 271 9.19 2.10 -3.74
CA TRP A 271 9.16 3.55 -3.73
C TRP A 271 9.71 4.17 -5.01
N TYR A 272 10.82 3.61 -5.54
CA TYR A 272 11.56 4.26 -6.60
C TYR A 272 11.16 3.84 -8.00
N ARG A 273 10.72 2.59 -8.17
CA ARG A 273 10.52 2.02 -9.50
C ARG A 273 9.22 2.42 -10.19
N PRO A 274 8.04 2.41 -9.53
CA PRO A 274 6.78 2.79 -10.20
C PRO A 274 6.82 4.22 -10.71
N LEU A 275 6.43 4.45 -11.95
CA LEU A 275 6.34 5.80 -12.52
C LEU A 275 5.23 6.61 -11.84
N ASN A 276 4.08 6.00 -11.61
CA ASN A 276 3.04 6.59 -10.79
C ASN A 276 3.40 6.46 -9.31
N CYS A 277 3.70 7.59 -8.67
CA CYS A 277 4.02 7.66 -7.25
C CYS A 277 3.68 9.04 -6.71
N HIS A 278 2.39 9.27 -6.50
CA HIS A 278 1.88 10.54 -5.98
C HIS A 278 2.07 10.64 -4.46
N ARG A 279 2.28 11.84 -3.97
CA ARG A 279 2.45 12.15 -2.55
C ARG A 279 1.48 13.27 -2.17
N HIS A 280 0.80 13.11 -1.04
CA HIS A 280 -0.33 13.95 -0.66
C HIS A 280 -0.15 14.57 0.72
N THR A 281 -0.86 15.66 0.97
CA THR A 281 -0.96 16.26 2.30
C THR A 281 -2.18 15.71 3.04
N PRO A 282 -2.18 15.75 4.38
CA PRO A 282 -3.37 15.37 5.15
C PRO A 282 -4.62 16.19 4.80
N ASP A 283 -4.45 17.45 4.45
CA ASP A 283 -5.57 18.34 4.10
C ASP A 283 -6.19 17.96 2.75
N GLU A 284 -5.37 17.59 1.74
CA GLU A 284 -5.87 17.04 0.47
C GLU A 284 -6.70 15.78 0.71
N VAL A 285 -6.19 14.86 1.54
CA VAL A 285 -6.89 13.59 1.84
C VAL A 285 -8.20 13.83 2.60
N ARG A 286 -8.24 14.76 3.57
CA ARG A 286 -9.47 15.14 4.28
C ARG A 286 -10.50 15.72 3.32
N ALA A 287 -10.08 16.63 2.43
CA ALA A 287 -10.96 17.22 1.43
C ALA A 287 -11.55 16.19 0.46
N TRP A 288 -10.79 15.14 0.11
CA TRP A 288 -11.34 14.03 -0.68
C TRP A 288 -12.40 13.24 0.08
N CYS A 289 -12.14 12.94 1.36
CA CYS A 289 -13.14 12.25 2.19
C CYS A 289 -14.45 13.03 2.27
N GLU A 290 -14.37 14.35 2.47
CA GLU A 290 -15.56 15.24 2.50
C GLU A 290 -16.32 15.19 1.16
N ARG A 291 -15.63 15.36 0.03
CA ARG A 291 -16.26 15.35 -1.31
C ARG A 291 -16.89 13.99 -1.66
N LEU A 292 -16.38 12.90 -1.10
CA LEU A 292 -16.83 11.54 -1.36
C LEU A 292 -17.80 11.01 -0.31
N ASN A 293 -18.30 11.86 0.57
CA ASN A 293 -19.25 11.50 1.65
C ASN A 293 -18.71 10.35 2.53
N LEU A 294 -17.43 10.45 2.89
CA LEU A 294 -16.75 9.52 3.78
C LEU A 294 -16.63 10.13 5.19
N ALA A 295 -17.44 9.64 6.13
CA ALA A 295 -17.31 9.98 7.54
C ALA A 295 -16.05 9.31 8.11
N VAL A 296 -15.01 10.10 8.38
CA VAL A 296 -13.71 9.60 8.85
C VAL A 296 -13.85 9.13 10.31
N GLU A 297 -13.66 7.82 10.55
CA GLU A 297 -13.59 7.24 11.90
C GLU A 297 -12.17 7.32 12.46
N ARG A 298 -11.17 7.18 11.60
CA ARG A 298 -9.74 7.25 11.95
C ARG A 298 -8.94 7.83 10.80
N ILE A 299 -8.03 8.72 11.13
CA ILE A 299 -6.95 9.16 10.26
C ILE A 299 -5.63 9.05 11.03
N ASP A 300 -4.70 8.31 10.48
CA ASP A 300 -3.34 8.16 11.03
C ASP A 300 -2.35 8.77 10.05
N VAL A 301 -1.64 9.81 10.51
CA VAL A 301 -0.67 10.55 9.71
C VAL A 301 0.72 10.26 10.21
N GLN A 302 1.49 9.57 9.40
CA GLN A 302 2.89 9.25 9.67
C GLN A 302 3.78 9.88 8.58
N GLU A 303 5.07 9.94 8.81
CA GLU A 303 6.05 10.38 7.81
C GLU A 303 5.99 9.51 6.54
N SER A 304 5.62 8.23 6.67
CA SER A 304 5.47 7.31 5.54
C SER A 304 4.27 7.63 4.69
N GLY A 305 3.12 7.92 5.29
CA GLY A 305 1.87 8.12 4.59
C GLY A 305 0.69 8.45 5.48
N ILE A 306 -0.48 8.46 4.88
CA ILE A 306 -1.75 8.83 5.48
C ILE A 306 -2.68 7.63 5.35
N THR A 307 -3.10 7.08 6.47
CA THR A 307 -4.09 5.99 6.54
C THR A 307 -5.44 6.56 6.93
N VAL A 308 -6.48 6.12 6.26
CA VAL A 308 -7.86 6.50 6.57
C VAL A 308 -8.72 5.26 6.76
N VAL A 309 -9.55 5.30 7.79
CA VAL A 309 -10.71 4.40 7.96
C VAL A 309 -11.93 5.30 8.01
N ALA A 310 -12.86 5.09 7.10
CA ALA A 310 -14.07 5.91 7.00
C ALA A 310 -15.29 5.07 6.67
N VAL A 311 -16.47 5.60 6.96
CA VAL A 311 -17.76 5.00 6.60
C VAL A 311 -18.41 5.85 5.51
N LYS A 312 -18.90 5.20 4.45
CA LYS A 312 -19.66 5.87 3.39
C LYS A 312 -21.03 6.24 3.90
N THR A 313 -21.41 7.52 3.79
CA THR A 313 -22.67 8.06 4.33
C THR A 313 -23.77 8.25 3.28
N GLU A 314 -23.39 8.39 1.98
CA GLU A 314 -24.33 8.60 0.87
C GLU A 314 -23.94 7.79 -0.38
#